data_069d9f9cb520b288f965567119b0a786
#
_entry.id   069d9f9cb520b288f965567119b0a786
#
_cell.length_a   1.000
_cell.length_b   1.000
_cell.length_c   1.000
_cell.angle_alpha   90.00
_cell.angle_beta   90.00
_cell.angle_gamma   90.00
#
_symmetry.space_group_name_H-M   'P 1'
#
loop_
_entity.id
_entity.type
_entity.pdbx_description
1 polymer ?
#
loop_
_entity_poly.entity_id
_entity_poly.type
_entity_poly.pdbx_seq_one_letter_code
_entity_poly.pdbx_strand_id
1 'polypeptide(L)'
;MDPRLVVGLGNDEKKYDHTPHNIGFLTLDTLAKRLKLSWKDEKDKVHAAAKGDVRFIKPRSLMNVSGTSVVWASAWWHIPPPEILVVCDDFALPWGRLRIRRKGSAGGHNGLDSVLTSFSTEDIPRLRVGVGPVPEMMDAKDYVLRAQPADRLHELADRAADALSAILTQGFDVAMNHFNGIGI
;
A
#
# COMPACT_ATOMS: atom_id res chain seq x y z
N MET A 1 3.29 -10.23 15.08
CA MET A 1 2.39 -10.96 14.19
C MET A 1 2.79 -10.68 12.77
N ASP A 2 2.79 -11.69 11.94
CA ASP A 2 3.12 -11.54 10.53
C ASP A 2 1.86 -11.21 9.73
N PRO A 3 1.96 -10.38 8.69
CA PRO A 3 0.78 -9.99 7.92
C PRO A 3 0.23 -11.18 7.13
N ARG A 4 -1.09 -11.37 7.20
CA ARG A 4 -1.85 -12.35 6.41
C ARG A 4 -2.72 -11.68 5.35
N LEU A 5 -2.98 -10.38 5.47
CA LEU A 5 -3.65 -9.57 4.46
C LEU A 5 -2.77 -8.37 4.10
N VAL A 6 -2.33 -8.30 2.86
CA VAL A 6 -1.56 -7.18 2.32
C VAL A 6 -2.46 -6.36 1.39
N VAL A 7 -2.62 -5.09 1.70
CA VAL A 7 -3.50 -4.16 0.99
C VAL A 7 -2.64 -3.13 0.26
N GLY A 8 -2.67 -3.11 -1.06
CA GLY A 8 -2.17 -1.97 -1.81
C GLY A 8 -3.28 -0.95 -1.99
N LEU A 9 -3.07 0.30 -1.60
CA LEU A 9 -4.02 1.38 -1.88
C LEU A 9 -3.76 1.99 -3.25
N GLY A 10 -4.86 2.32 -3.93
CA GLY A 10 -4.86 2.90 -5.27
C GLY A 10 -6.29 3.12 -5.78
N ASN A 11 -6.41 3.69 -6.94
CA ASN A 11 -7.67 3.86 -7.68
C ASN A 11 -7.71 2.89 -8.85
N ASP A 12 -8.82 2.17 -9.03
CA ASP A 12 -8.98 1.10 -10.04
C ASP A 12 -9.22 1.65 -11.48
N GLU A 13 -9.28 2.95 -11.68
CA GLU A 13 -9.46 3.58 -12.98
C GLU A 13 -8.11 3.78 -13.69
N LYS A 14 -7.98 3.36 -14.95
CA LYS A 14 -6.75 3.43 -15.76
C LYS A 14 -6.07 4.80 -15.80
N LYS A 15 -6.82 5.90 -15.68
CA LYS A 15 -6.26 7.25 -15.66
C LYS A 15 -5.29 7.49 -14.49
N TYR A 16 -5.33 6.64 -13.44
CA TYR A 16 -4.48 6.73 -12.27
C TYR A 16 -3.29 5.76 -12.27
N ASP A 17 -3.15 4.91 -13.30
CA ASP A 17 -2.10 3.87 -13.36
C ASP A 17 -0.68 4.43 -13.21
N HIS A 18 -0.46 5.66 -13.67
CA HIS A 18 0.85 6.34 -13.60
C HIS A 18 0.87 7.48 -12.58
N THR A 19 0.13 7.37 -11.49
CA THR A 19 0.12 8.38 -10.44
C THR A 19 0.80 7.86 -9.17
N PRO A 20 1.44 8.76 -8.38
CA PRO A 20 1.99 8.40 -7.07
C PRO A 20 0.97 7.74 -6.14
N HIS A 21 -0.29 8.18 -6.22
CA HIS A 21 -1.38 7.64 -5.37
C HIS A 21 -1.71 6.16 -5.65
N ASN A 22 -1.26 5.62 -6.79
CA ASN A 22 -1.37 4.19 -7.13
C ASN A 22 -0.13 3.37 -6.79
N ILE A 23 0.85 3.93 -6.05
CA ILE A 23 2.08 3.20 -5.72
C ILE A 23 1.81 1.92 -4.92
N GLY A 24 0.74 1.90 -4.10
CA GLY A 24 0.31 0.69 -3.41
C GLY A 24 -0.08 -0.43 -4.38
N PHE A 25 -0.88 -0.12 -5.41
CA PHE A 25 -1.24 -1.06 -6.48
C PHE A 25 -0.01 -1.54 -7.23
N LEU A 26 0.84 -0.60 -7.68
CA LEU A 26 2.06 -0.92 -8.44
C LEU A 26 3.03 -1.80 -7.64
N THR A 27 3.18 -1.56 -6.35
CA THR A 27 4.01 -2.38 -5.44
C THR A 27 3.48 -3.82 -5.40
N LEU A 28 2.17 -4.00 -5.24
CA LEU A 28 1.58 -5.33 -5.20
C LEU A 28 1.63 -6.02 -6.57
N ASP A 29 1.44 -5.29 -7.68
CA ASP A 29 1.58 -5.85 -9.02
C ASP A 29 3.01 -6.31 -9.30
N THR A 30 4.00 -5.52 -8.88
CA THR A 30 5.42 -5.89 -8.96
C THR A 30 5.71 -7.16 -8.16
N LEU A 31 5.25 -7.23 -6.92
CA LEU A 31 5.45 -8.42 -6.08
C LEU A 31 4.71 -9.64 -6.64
N ALA A 32 3.47 -9.48 -7.07
CA ALA A 32 2.67 -10.55 -7.68
C ALA A 32 3.36 -11.15 -8.91
N LYS A 33 3.92 -10.29 -9.79
CA LYS A 33 4.71 -10.72 -10.96
C LYS A 33 5.93 -11.55 -10.56
N ARG A 34 6.71 -11.09 -9.55
CA ARG A 34 7.88 -11.81 -9.03
C ARG A 34 7.51 -13.17 -8.44
N LEU A 35 6.36 -13.24 -7.77
CA LEU A 35 5.84 -14.46 -7.14
C LEU A 35 5.01 -15.33 -8.08
N LYS A 36 4.83 -14.92 -9.36
CA LYS A 36 4.00 -15.59 -10.38
C LYS A 36 2.55 -15.79 -9.93
N LEU A 37 1.98 -14.79 -9.25
CA LEU A 37 0.60 -14.78 -8.81
C LEU A 37 -0.31 -14.16 -9.88
N SER A 38 -1.57 -14.63 -9.93
CA SER A 38 -2.60 -14.08 -10.79
C SER A 38 -3.68 -13.40 -9.98
N TRP A 39 -4.08 -12.22 -10.42
CA TRP A 39 -5.19 -11.48 -9.83
C TRP A 39 -6.54 -12.07 -10.24
N LYS A 40 -7.46 -12.14 -9.30
CA LYS A 40 -8.87 -12.54 -9.52
C LYS A 40 -9.77 -11.46 -8.94
N ASP A 41 -10.91 -11.26 -9.57
CA ASP A 41 -11.97 -10.43 -9.01
C ASP A 41 -12.69 -11.21 -7.89
N GLU A 42 -12.80 -10.60 -6.72
CA GLU A 42 -13.52 -11.16 -5.57
C GLU A 42 -14.74 -10.29 -5.27
N LYS A 43 -15.90 -10.75 -5.79
CA LYS A 43 -17.22 -10.19 -5.48
C LYS A 43 -17.36 -8.69 -5.82
N ASP A 44 -16.68 -8.20 -6.84
CA ASP A 44 -16.63 -6.77 -7.20
C ASP A 44 -16.15 -5.83 -6.07
N LYS A 45 -15.48 -6.39 -5.06
CA LYS A 45 -14.96 -5.64 -3.91
C LYS A 45 -13.47 -5.37 -4.01
N VAL A 46 -12.70 -6.39 -4.42
CA VAL A 46 -11.25 -6.32 -4.51
C VAL A 46 -10.74 -7.17 -5.67
N HIS A 47 -9.59 -6.77 -6.24
CA HIS A 47 -8.73 -7.72 -6.94
C HIS A 47 -7.89 -8.44 -5.91
N ALA A 48 -7.90 -9.76 -5.92
CA ALA A 48 -7.19 -10.59 -4.94
C ALA A 48 -6.22 -11.57 -5.58
N ALA A 49 -5.09 -11.78 -4.91
CA ALA A 49 -4.13 -12.86 -5.20
C ALA A 49 -3.71 -13.52 -3.89
N ALA A 50 -3.14 -14.72 -3.96
CA ALA A 50 -2.76 -15.45 -2.75
C ALA A 50 -1.45 -16.20 -2.92
N LYS A 51 -0.67 -16.29 -1.82
CA LYS A 51 0.49 -17.17 -1.69
C LYS A 51 0.46 -17.82 -0.30
N GLY A 52 0.18 -19.13 -0.25
CA GLY A 52 -0.05 -19.80 1.03
C GLY A 52 -1.20 -19.15 1.79
N ASP A 53 -0.96 -18.79 3.03
CA ASP A 53 -1.94 -18.14 3.91
C ASP A 53 -2.02 -16.63 3.75
N VAL A 54 -1.14 -16.02 2.95
CA VAL A 54 -1.13 -14.59 2.71
C VAL A 54 -2.05 -14.24 1.54
N ARG A 55 -2.92 -13.26 1.77
CA ARG A 55 -3.81 -12.64 0.77
C ARG A 55 -3.28 -11.27 0.40
N PHE A 56 -3.27 -10.96 -0.88
CA PHE A 56 -2.92 -9.65 -1.44
C PHE A 56 -4.18 -9.07 -2.06
N ILE A 57 -4.52 -7.83 -1.76
CA ILE A 57 -5.70 -7.19 -2.31
C ILE A 57 -5.42 -5.78 -2.83
N LYS A 58 -6.12 -5.43 -3.89
CA LYS A 58 -6.27 -4.08 -4.41
C LYS A 58 -7.75 -3.72 -4.33
N PRO A 59 -8.17 -2.76 -3.45
CA PRO A 59 -9.56 -2.31 -3.35
C PRO A 59 -10.08 -1.79 -4.69
N ARG A 60 -11.34 -2.12 -5.02
CA ARG A 60 -12.04 -1.59 -6.20
C ARG A 60 -12.94 -0.38 -5.89
N SER A 61 -12.97 0.01 -4.63
CA SER A 61 -13.65 1.22 -4.17
C SER A 61 -12.84 2.49 -4.50
N LEU A 62 -13.48 3.65 -4.41
CA LEU A 62 -12.78 4.93 -4.43
C LEU A 62 -11.80 5.00 -3.25
N MET A 63 -10.69 5.73 -3.41
CA MET A 63 -9.63 5.84 -2.40
C MET A 63 -10.16 6.20 -1.01
N ASN A 64 -11.00 7.20 -0.89
CA ASN A 64 -11.53 7.68 0.39
C ASN A 64 -12.55 6.74 1.07
N VAL A 65 -12.93 5.64 0.42
CA VAL A 65 -13.79 4.59 0.97
C VAL A 65 -13.14 3.20 0.90
N SER A 66 -11.81 3.15 0.75
CA SER A 66 -11.03 1.89 0.71
C SER A 66 -11.28 1.00 1.93
N GLY A 67 -11.55 1.59 3.09
CA GLY A 67 -11.83 0.86 4.32
C GLY A 67 -12.97 -0.14 4.20
N THR A 68 -14.02 0.17 3.41
CA THR A 68 -15.15 -0.75 3.21
C THR A 68 -14.72 -2.06 2.56
N SER A 69 -13.86 -1.99 1.54
CA SER A 69 -13.31 -3.16 0.85
C SER A 69 -12.35 -3.95 1.75
N VAL A 70 -11.55 -3.25 2.57
CA VAL A 70 -10.60 -3.89 3.49
C VAL A 70 -11.33 -4.59 4.64
N VAL A 71 -12.36 -3.97 5.22
CA VAL A 71 -13.22 -4.61 6.24
C VAL A 71 -13.90 -5.85 5.68
N TRP A 72 -14.47 -5.74 4.47
CA TRP A 72 -15.06 -6.88 3.80
C TRP A 72 -14.04 -8.03 3.64
N ALA A 73 -12.83 -7.76 3.15
CA ALA A 73 -11.78 -8.76 2.95
C ALA A 73 -11.30 -9.38 4.28
N SER A 74 -11.13 -8.55 5.31
CA SER A 74 -10.79 -8.98 6.68
C SER A 74 -11.83 -9.96 7.23
N ALA A 75 -13.11 -9.63 7.10
CA ALA A 75 -14.21 -10.50 7.54
C ALA A 75 -14.29 -11.79 6.70
N TRP A 76 -14.14 -11.68 5.36
CA TRP A 76 -14.22 -12.81 4.44
C TRP A 76 -13.17 -13.88 4.68
N TRP A 77 -11.94 -13.48 5.02
CA TRP A 77 -10.83 -14.41 5.30
C TRP A 77 -10.51 -14.56 6.79
N HIS A 78 -11.30 -13.97 7.68
CA HIS A 78 -11.10 -14.01 9.14
C HIS A 78 -9.69 -13.55 9.56
N ILE A 79 -9.26 -12.38 9.04
CA ILE A 79 -7.95 -11.79 9.32
C ILE A 79 -8.13 -10.53 10.17
N PRO A 80 -7.65 -10.50 11.42
CA PRO A 80 -7.82 -9.34 12.31
C PRO A 80 -6.91 -8.16 11.93
N PRO A 81 -7.24 -6.91 12.35
CA PRO A 81 -6.50 -5.71 11.99
C PRO A 81 -4.99 -5.75 12.20
N PRO A 82 -4.42 -6.31 13.29
CA PRO A 82 -2.97 -6.37 13.45
C PRO A 82 -2.22 -7.25 12.44
N GLU A 83 -2.93 -8.10 11.72
CA GLU A 83 -2.40 -8.95 10.65
C GLU A 83 -2.63 -8.35 9.25
N ILE A 84 -3.14 -7.12 9.17
CA ILE A 84 -3.31 -6.36 7.92
C ILE A 84 -2.10 -5.45 7.75
N LEU A 85 -1.46 -5.50 6.58
CA LEU A 85 -0.41 -4.57 6.18
C LEU A 85 -0.89 -3.71 5.02
N VAL A 86 -0.93 -2.39 5.20
CA VAL A 86 -1.33 -1.43 4.16
C VAL A 86 -0.10 -0.83 3.50
N VAL A 87 -0.07 -0.83 2.16
CA VAL A 87 0.95 -0.15 1.34
C VAL A 87 0.33 1.08 0.70
N CYS A 88 0.91 2.25 0.94
CA CYS A 88 0.40 3.54 0.44
C CYS A 88 1.52 4.55 0.18
N ASP A 89 1.22 5.58 -0.62
CA ASP A 89 2.11 6.73 -0.80
C ASP A 89 2.20 7.60 0.46
N ASP A 90 3.29 8.38 0.53
CA ASP A 90 3.49 9.41 1.55
C ASP A 90 4.22 10.61 0.91
N PHE A 91 3.50 11.69 0.67
CA PHE A 91 4.06 12.91 0.08
C PHE A 91 4.94 13.72 1.05
N ALA A 92 4.86 13.44 2.36
CA ALA A 92 5.73 14.05 3.35
C ALA A 92 7.11 13.38 3.43
N LEU A 93 7.27 12.20 2.81
CA LEU A 93 8.55 11.53 2.68
C LEU A 93 9.20 11.86 1.33
N PRO A 94 10.53 12.12 1.30
CA PRO A 94 11.27 12.27 0.04
C PRO A 94 11.06 11.07 -0.88
N TRP A 95 11.12 11.30 -2.18
CA TRP A 95 11.00 10.25 -3.19
C TRP A 95 11.95 9.08 -2.91
N GLY A 96 11.43 7.86 -2.96
CA GLY A 96 12.20 6.64 -2.72
C GLY A 96 12.43 6.29 -1.26
N ARG A 97 12.14 7.19 -0.33
CA ARG A 97 12.24 6.87 1.09
C ARG A 97 11.09 5.98 1.54
N LEU A 98 11.40 4.91 2.27
CA LEU A 98 10.40 4.00 2.81
C LEU A 98 10.26 4.20 4.32
N ARG A 99 9.04 4.00 4.82
CA ARG A 99 8.76 4.02 6.25
C ARG A 99 7.78 2.91 6.62
N ILE A 100 8.30 1.92 7.34
CA ILE A 100 7.52 0.82 7.89
C ILE A 100 7.16 1.16 9.33
N ARG A 101 5.89 1.02 9.70
CA ARG A 101 5.37 1.21 11.06
C ARG A 101 4.31 0.15 11.36
N ARG A 102 4.27 -0.33 12.62
CA ARG A 102 3.24 -1.28 13.06
C ARG A 102 1.92 -0.59 13.35
N LYS A 103 1.93 0.69 13.71
CA LYS A 103 0.76 1.51 14.06
C LYS A 103 0.99 3.00 13.81
N GLY A 104 -0.06 3.80 13.93
CA GLY A 104 -0.03 5.27 13.87
C GLY A 104 -1.14 5.86 13.00
N SER A 105 -1.22 7.19 12.96
CA SER A 105 -2.23 7.94 12.20
C SER A 105 -2.10 7.79 10.69
N ALA A 106 -3.11 8.25 9.97
CA ALA A 106 -3.14 8.25 8.51
C ALA A 106 -2.14 9.22 7.85
N GLY A 107 -1.68 10.25 8.56
CA GLY A 107 -0.74 11.25 8.03
C GLY A 107 -1.26 11.99 6.80
N GLY A 108 -2.57 12.24 6.71
CA GLY A 108 -3.23 12.93 5.61
C GLY A 108 -3.56 12.07 4.39
N HIS A 109 -3.27 10.75 4.42
CA HIS A 109 -3.61 9.85 3.32
C HIS A 109 -5.06 9.36 3.45
N ASN A 110 -5.96 9.81 2.55
CA ASN A 110 -7.40 9.53 2.63
C ASN A 110 -7.76 8.03 2.63
N GLY A 111 -7.06 7.21 1.84
CA GLY A 111 -7.32 5.76 1.80
C GLY A 111 -6.91 5.07 3.09
N LEU A 112 -5.76 5.43 3.67
CA LEU A 112 -5.33 4.90 4.96
C LEU A 112 -6.24 5.38 6.08
N ASP A 113 -6.68 6.64 6.06
CA ASP A 113 -7.66 7.19 7.01
C ASP A 113 -8.97 6.41 6.97
N SER A 114 -9.49 6.14 5.77
CA SER A 114 -10.68 5.31 5.58
C SER A 114 -10.52 3.92 6.19
N VAL A 115 -9.35 3.28 6.02
CA VAL A 115 -9.08 1.96 6.61
C VAL A 115 -9.07 2.06 8.14
N LEU A 116 -8.29 2.98 8.73
CA LEU A 116 -8.17 3.13 10.18
C LEU A 116 -9.52 3.45 10.83
N THR A 117 -10.30 4.36 10.23
CA THR A 117 -11.64 4.73 10.71
C THR A 117 -12.59 3.55 10.66
N SER A 118 -12.59 2.76 9.57
CA SER A 118 -13.47 1.61 9.40
C SER A 118 -13.22 0.50 10.43
N PHE A 119 -12.00 0.35 10.91
CA PHE A 119 -11.64 -0.57 11.99
C PHE A 119 -11.65 0.07 13.38
N SER A 120 -11.83 1.39 13.48
CA SER A 120 -11.75 2.15 14.73
C SER A 120 -10.44 1.91 15.49
N THR A 121 -9.31 1.77 14.77
CA THR A 121 -8.00 1.50 15.37
C THR A 121 -6.86 2.06 14.53
N GLU A 122 -5.80 2.50 15.18
CA GLU A 122 -4.52 2.83 14.55
C GLU A 122 -3.52 1.65 14.54
N ASP A 123 -3.89 0.51 15.12
CA ASP A 123 -3.05 -0.70 15.21
C ASP A 123 -3.15 -1.54 13.93
N ILE A 124 -2.85 -0.90 12.80
CA ILE A 124 -2.76 -1.53 11.48
C ILE A 124 -1.36 -1.23 10.93
N PRO A 125 -0.53 -2.24 10.71
CA PRO A 125 0.77 -2.10 10.07
C PRO A 125 0.71 -1.43 8.69
N ARG A 126 1.71 -0.59 8.39
CA ARG A 126 1.81 0.05 7.08
C ARG A 126 3.24 0.18 6.57
N LEU A 127 3.38 0.06 5.26
CA LEU A 127 4.53 0.45 4.47
C LEU A 127 4.19 1.74 3.73
N ARG A 128 4.81 2.85 4.10
CA ARG A 128 4.67 4.14 3.44
C ARG A 128 5.80 4.33 2.44
N VAL A 129 5.43 4.70 1.23
CA VAL A 129 6.34 4.89 0.09
C VAL A 129 6.44 6.37 -0.21
N GLY A 130 7.62 6.95 0.00
CA GLY A 130 7.88 8.37 -0.22
C GLY A 130 7.78 8.77 -1.68
N VAL A 131 6.91 9.72 -1.96
CA VAL A 131 6.67 10.28 -3.29
C VAL A 131 6.93 11.79 -3.36
N GLY A 132 7.28 12.43 -2.23
CA GLY A 132 7.58 13.85 -2.14
C GLY A 132 8.99 14.23 -2.62
N PRO A 133 9.37 15.51 -2.48
CA PRO A 133 8.53 16.57 -1.95
C PRO A 133 7.46 17.05 -2.94
N VAL A 134 6.36 17.56 -2.40
CA VAL A 134 5.37 18.28 -3.21
C VAL A 134 5.98 19.61 -3.65
N PRO A 135 5.92 19.97 -4.95
CA PRO A 135 6.41 21.26 -5.42
C PRO A 135 5.73 22.42 -4.69
N GLU A 136 6.49 23.50 -4.44
CA GLU A 136 5.92 24.75 -3.94
C GLU A 136 4.77 25.19 -4.86
N MET A 137 3.72 25.75 -4.31
CA MET A 137 2.52 26.22 -5.03
C MET A 137 1.62 25.11 -5.60
N MET A 138 1.85 23.83 -5.29
CA MET A 138 0.98 22.72 -5.68
C MET A 138 0.27 22.10 -4.46
N ASP A 139 -1.02 21.83 -4.58
CA ASP A 139 -1.74 21.08 -3.55
C ASP A 139 -1.27 19.61 -3.55
N ALA A 140 -1.09 19.04 -2.36
CA ALA A 140 -0.60 17.69 -2.20
C ALA A 140 -1.53 16.64 -2.83
N LYS A 141 -2.86 16.87 -2.79
CA LYS A 141 -3.85 15.97 -3.42
C LYS A 141 -3.73 15.98 -4.93
N ASP A 142 -3.52 17.18 -5.51
CA ASP A 142 -3.33 17.31 -6.96
C ASP A 142 -2.01 16.66 -7.39
N TYR A 143 -0.96 16.82 -6.57
CA TYR A 143 0.35 16.22 -6.84
C TYR A 143 0.31 14.69 -6.91
N VAL A 144 -0.29 14.02 -5.92
CA VAL A 144 -0.31 12.54 -5.88
C VAL A 144 -1.22 11.93 -6.96
N LEU A 145 -2.11 12.72 -7.54
CA LEU A 145 -2.97 12.32 -8.68
C LEU A 145 -2.39 12.72 -10.03
N ARG A 146 -1.26 13.40 -10.07
CA ARG A 146 -0.59 13.81 -11.32
C ARG A 146 0.29 12.68 -11.83
N ALA A 147 0.14 12.35 -13.12
CA ALA A 147 0.96 11.34 -13.77
C ALA A 147 2.47 11.64 -13.66
N GLN A 148 3.24 10.62 -13.38
CA GLN A 148 4.70 10.61 -13.33
C GLN A 148 5.25 9.69 -14.43
N PRO A 149 6.54 9.82 -14.83
CA PRO A 149 7.19 8.87 -15.74
C PRO A 149 7.07 7.43 -15.21
N ALA A 150 6.68 6.51 -16.07
CA ALA A 150 6.39 5.12 -15.70
C ALA A 150 7.62 4.40 -15.14
N ASP A 151 8.80 4.63 -15.72
CA ASP A 151 10.08 4.09 -15.27
C ASP A 151 10.39 4.48 -13.82
N ARG A 152 10.19 5.76 -13.49
CA ARG A 152 10.39 6.29 -12.14
C ARG A 152 9.44 5.66 -11.11
N LEU A 153 8.18 5.43 -11.47
CA LEU A 153 7.23 4.74 -10.60
C LEU A 153 7.54 3.25 -10.47
N HIS A 154 7.99 2.60 -11.53
CA HIS A 154 8.38 1.19 -11.49
C HIS A 154 9.59 0.96 -10.59
N GLU A 155 10.63 1.80 -10.67
CA GLU A 155 11.78 1.74 -9.77
C GLU A 155 11.36 1.88 -8.30
N LEU A 156 10.44 2.82 -8.02
CA LEU A 156 9.88 3.02 -6.70
C LEU A 156 9.08 1.80 -6.22
N ALA A 157 8.26 1.22 -7.10
CA ALA A 157 7.47 0.02 -6.81
C ALA A 157 8.36 -1.21 -6.59
N ASP A 158 9.45 -1.35 -7.34
CA ASP A 158 10.44 -2.41 -7.14
C ASP A 158 11.07 -2.36 -5.75
N ARG A 159 11.49 -1.16 -5.31
CA ARG A 159 12.04 -0.94 -3.99
C ARG A 159 11.02 -1.20 -2.86
N ALA A 160 9.78 -0.76 -3.04
CA ALA A 160 8.70 -1.03 -2.10
C ALA A 160 8.36 -2.53 -2.03
N ALA A 161 8.43 -3.24 -3.17
CA ALA A 161 8.24 -4.69 -3.22
C ALA A 161 9.37 -5.46 -2.51
N ASP A 162 10.63 -4.96 -2.55
CA ASP A 162 11.74 -5.53 -1.76
C ASP A 162 11.46 -5.42 -0.26
N ALA A 163 11.02 -4.24 0.20
CA ALA A 163 10.65 -4.03 1.59
C ALA A 163 9.46 -4.90 2.02
N LEU A 164 8.44 -5.00 1.17
CA LEU A 164 7.28 -5.86 1.40
C LEU A 164 7.69 -7.34 1.47
N SER A 165 8.56 -7.81 0.57
CA SER A 165 9.11 -9.16 0.60
C SER A 165 9.88 -9.44 1.90
N ALA A 166 10.70 -8.48 2.36
CA ALA A 166 11.44 -8.61 3.62
C ALA A 166 10.48 -8.68 4.84
N ILE A 167 9.41 -7.89 4.86
CA ILE A 167 8.39 -8.00 5.93
C ILE A 167 7.79 -9.41 5.96
N LEU A 168 7.44 -9.96 4.80
CA LEU A 168 6.77 -11.26 4.68
C LEU A 168 7.68 -12.46 4.95
N THR A 169 9.01 -12.32 4.76
CA THR A 169 9.95 -13.44 4.87
C THR A 169 10.86 -13.37 6.09
N GLN A 170 11.13 -12.16 6.60
CA GLN A 170 12.08 -11.91 7.68
C GLN A 170 11.44 -11.20 8.88
N GLY A 171 10.19 -10.73 8.72
CA GLY A 171 9.43 -10.03 9.74
C GLY A 171 9.68 -8.51 9.79
N PHE A 172 8.82 -7.83 10.56
CA PHE A 172 8.81 -6.36 10.62
C PHE A 172 10.12 -5.75 11.15
N ASP A 173 10.71 -6.34 12.19
CA ASP A 173 11.86 -5.71 12.87
C ASP A 173 13.08 -5.68 11.95
N VAL A 174 13.34 -6.78 11.24
CA VAL A 174 14.41 -6.85 10.24
C VAL A 174 14.14 -5.88 9.10
N ALA A 175 12.93 -5.87 8.55
CA ALA A 175 12.57 -4.96 7.48
C ALA A 175 12.64 -3.48 7.92
N MET A 176 12.18 -3.13 9.12
CA MET A 176 12.28 -1.77 9.64
C MET A 176 13.73 -1.32 9.81
N ASN A 177 14.60 -2.17 10.33
CA ASN A 177 16.03 -1.87 10.50
C ASN A 177 16.72 -1.65 9.15
N HIS A 178 16.32 -2.40 8.13
CA HIS A 178 16.95 -2.33 6.81
C HIS A 178 16.42 -1.17 5.95
N PHE A 179 15.09 -0.92 5.95
CA PHE A 179 14.47 0.00 5.00
C PHE A 179 14.11 1.37 5.58
N ASN A 180 13.88 1.50 6.90
CA ASN A 180 13.59 2.79 7.49
C ASN A 180 14.84 3.69 7.48
N GLY A 181 14.70 4.90 6.92
CA GLY A 181 15.78 5.88 6.92
C GLY A 181 16.77 5.82 5.78
N ILE A 182 16.76 4.78 4.95
CA ILE A 182 17.59 4.69 3.74
C ILE A 182 16.80 5.30 2.58
N GLY A 183 17.30 6.42 2.01
CA GLY A 183 16.83 6.99 0.74
C GLY A 183 17.48 6.31 -0.47
N ILE A 184 16.93 6.58 -1.67
CA ILE A 184 17.60 6.29 -2.94
C ILE A 184 18.76 7.27 -3.11
#